data_831f85cbb02dd52fa7a1a7326fb04032
#
_entry.id   831f85cbb02dd52fa7a1a7326fb04032
#
_cell.length_a   1.000
_cell.length_b   1.000
_cell.length_c   1.000
_cell.angle_alpha   90.00
_cell.angle_beta   90.00
_cell.angle_gamma   90.00
#
_symmetry.space_group_name_H-M   'P 1'
#
loop_
_entity.id
_entity.type
_entity.pdbx_description
1 polymer ?
#
loop_
_entity_poly.entity_id
_entity_poly.type
_entity_poly.pdbx_seq_one_letter_code
_entity_poly.pdbx_strand_id
1 'polypeptide(L)'
;EIGSGLVGSEMCIRDSQNMEIQRIQRGIPDKTVIKRTLDMVGLNDTGKKRVRNFSLGMRQRLGIAMALLNTPEFLILDEPVNGLDPAGIVEIRNLLKTLNREYGMTILVSSHILEELYQTATEFILLDHGNIIEEISDHELNERCKRHIAIQTTDMQKAVMVLEENLHTDHFKLMPDGTIRLYDYLDDLEMVASVLSEAHVLVTGLFVSGDTLEDYFLSKIGGGKRWQIS
;
A
#
# COMPACT_ATOMS: atom_id res chain seq x y z
N GLU A 1 3.96 20.57 -2.32
CA GLU A 1 3.67 20.08 -3.69
C GLU A 1 4.96 19.74 -4.39
N ILE A 2 5.27 18.45 -4.50
CA ILE A 2 6.24 18.04 -5.51
C ILE A 2 5.41 17.77 -6.77
N GLY A 3 4.93 18.89 -7.34
CA GLY A 3 4.30 18.89 -8.65
C GLY A 3 5.33 18.49 -9.69
N SER A 4 4.98 17.57 -10.53
CA SER A 4 5.56 17.19 -11.80
C SER A 4 6.73 18.05 -12.28
N GLY A 5 7.93 17.77 -11.81
CA GLY A 5 9.03 17.96 -12.70
C GLY A 5 9.74 19.29 -12.63
N LEU A 6 10.99 19.13 -12.41
CA LEU A 6 12.03 20.08 -12.80
C LEU A 6 11.82 20.50 -14.27
N VAL A 7 11.51 21.77 -14.52
CA VAL A 7 11.16 22.31 -15.85
C VAL A 7 12.19 23.38 -16.27
N GLY A 8 12.55 23.41 -17.53
CA GLY A 8 13.34 24.49 -18.10
C GLY A 8 14.82 24.52 -17.67
N SER A 9 15.27 25.63 -17.08
CA SER A 9 16.67 25.86 -16.70
C SER A 9 17.23 24.88 -15.70
N GLU A 10 16.38 24.35 -14.80
CA GLU A 10 16.74 23.34 -13.78
C GLU A 10 17.22 22.01 -14.40
N MET A 11 16.70 21.67 -15.57
CA MET A 11 17.11 20.48 -16.31
C MET A 11 18.51 20.59 -16.91
N CYS A 12 19.02 21.83 -17.12
CA CYS A 12 20.30 22.08 -17.75
C CYS A 12 21.49 22.04 -16.81
N ILE A 13 21.25 22.06 -15.51
CA ILE A 13 22.26 22.02 -14.45
C ILE A 13 22.32 20.65 -13.76
N ARG A 14 23.27 20.46 -12.84
CA ARG A 14 23.41 19.21 -12.06
C ARG A 14 22.45 19.17 -10.88
N ASP A 15 22.26 17.98 -10.33
CA ASP A 15 21.53 17.77 -9.08
C ASP A 15 22.03 18.65 -7.93
N SER A 16 23.34 18.64 -7.67
CA SER A 16 23.94 19.44 -6.60
C SER A 16 23.73 20.96 -6.81
N GLN A 17 23.67 21.42 -8.04
CA GLN A 17 23.38 22.83 -8.36
C GLN A 17 21.89 23.15 -8.14
N ASN A 18 20.98 22.25 -8.50
CA ASN A 18 19.56 22.37 -8.18
C ASN A 18 19.34 22.43 -6.66
N MET A 19 19.98 21.51 -5.93
CA MET A 19 19.93 21.48 -4.47
C MET A 19 20.48 22.76 -3.83
N GLU A 20 21.56 23.33 -4.39
CA GLU A 20 22.13 24.59 -3.89
C GLU A 20 21.19 25.77 -4.11
N ILE A 21 20.50 25.85 -5.25
CA ILE A 21 19.48 26.86 -5.50
C ILE A 21 18.36 26.74 -4.46
N GLN A 22 17.82 25.55 -4.25
CA GLN A 22 16.76 25.30 -3.29
C GLN A 22 17.20 25.61 -1.85
N ARG A 23 18.43 25.25 -1.50
CA ARG A 23 19.02 25.57 -0.20
C ARG A 23 19.05 27.08 0.07
N ILE A 24 19.53 27.85 -0.92
CA ILE A 24 19.61 29.32 -0.81
C ILE A 24 18.22 29.93 -0.72
N GLN A 25 17.28 29.52 -1.56
CA GLN A 25 15.90 30.00 -1.56
C GLN A 25 15.20 29.77 -0.22
N ARG A 26 15.49 28.64 0.46
CA ARG A 26 14.94 28.30 1.76
C ARG A 26 15.71 28.87 2.95
N GLY A 27 16.80 29.61 2.69
CA GLY A 27 17.61 30.24 3.72
C GLY A 27 18.37 29.25 4.61
N ILE A 28 18.69 28.06 4.11
CA ILE A 28 19.42 27.04 4.88
C ILE A 28 20.92 27.36 4.86
N PRO A 29 21.56 27.66 6.02
CA PRO A 29 22.96 28.06 6.06
C PRO A 29 23.93 26.90 5.80
N ASP A 30 23.57 25.69 6.26
CA ASP A 30 24.43 24.52 6.18
C ASP A 30 24.48 23.93 4.76
N LYS A 31 25.67 23.97 4.15
CA LYS A 31 25.88 23.38 2.81
C LYS A 31 26.04 21.86 2.84
N THR A 32 26.35 21.29 3.97
CA THR A 32 26.58 19.83 4.09
C THR A 32 25.27 19.05 3.93
N VAL A 33 24.11 19.71 4.14
CA VAL A 33 22.79 19.14 3.94
C VAL A 33 22.60 18.61 2.51
N ILE A 34 23.18 19.25 1.50
CA ILE A 34 23.06 18.83 0.09
C ILE A 34 23.61 17.42 -0.09
N LYS A 35 24.85 17.21 0.36
CA LYS A 35 25.49 15.89 0.24
C LYS A 35 24.71 14.84 1.01
N ARG A 36 24.39 15.14 2.29
CA ARG A 36 23.61 14.23 3.15
C ARG A 36 22.29 13.82 2.51
N THR A 37 21.55 14.77 1.94
CA THR A 37 20.25 14.50 1.34
C THR A 37 20.37 13.73 0.03
N LEU A 38 21.37 14.03 -0.82
CA LEU A 38 21.64 13.26 -2.03
C LEU A 38 22.06 11.81 -1.70
N ASP A 39 22.86 11.63 -0.64
CA ASP A 39 23.22 10.29 -0.14
C ASP A 39 21.96 9.52 0.32
N MET A 40 21.07 10.16 1.07
CA MET A 40 19.80 9.56 1.54
C MET A 40 18.93 9.03 0.40
N VAL A 41 18.86 9.74 -0.72
CA VAL A 41 18.05 9.32 -1.88
C VAL A 41 18.82 8.49 -2.92
N GLY A 42 20.07 8.11 -2.64
CA GLY A 42 20.89 7.30 -3.54
C GLY A 42 21.33 8.02 -4.82
N LEU A 43 21.58 9.33 -4.74
CA LEU A 43 22.09 10.16 -5.84
C LEU A 43 23.52 10.66 -5.57
N ASN A 44 24.29 9.98 -4.76
CA ASN A 44 25.66 10.37 -4.37
C ASN A 44 26.71 10.20 -5.48
N ASP A 45 26.44 9.39 -6.50
CA ASP A 45 27.39 9.08 -7.59
C ASP A 45 26.86 9.48 -8.97
N THR A 46 26.28 10.66 -9.07
CA THR A 46 25.80 11.22 -10.36
C THR A 46 26.89 11.96 -11.13
N GLY A 47 27.99 12.30 -10.46
CA GLY A 47 29.18 12.94 -11.02
C GLY A 47 28.88 14.29 -11.66
N LYS A 48 29.21 14.43 -12.96
CA LYS A 48 28.95 15.65 -13.74
C LYS A 48 27.68 15.57 -14.59
N LYS A 49 26.82 14.55 -14.38
CA LYS A 49 25.61 14.34 -15.19
C LYS A 49 24.61 15.46 -14.93
N ARG A 50 24.02 15.99 -16.01
CA ARG A 50 22.97 17.01 -15.93
C ARG A 50 21.62 16.33 -15.69
N VAL A 51 20.72 17.00 -15.00
CA VAL A 51 19.40 16.47 -14.65
C VAL A 51 18.58 16.07 -15.89
N ARG A 52 18.73 16.77 -17.01
CA ARG A 52 18.08 16.37 -18.28
C ARG A 52 18.42 14.95 -18.76
N ASN A 53 19.58 14.44 -18.35
CA ASN A 53 20.06 13.10 -18.70
C ASN A 53 19.73 12.05 -17.61
N PHE A 54 18.97 12.42 -16.56
CA PHE A 54 18.53 11.52 -15.52
C PHE A 54 17.39 10.63 -16.04
N SER A 55 17.32 9.39 -15.56
CA SER A 55 16.11 8.57 -15.70
C SER A 55 14.95 9.24 -14.95
N LEU A 56 13.73 8.79 -15.19
CA LEU A 56 12.57 9.31 -14.48
C LEU A 56 12.72 9.06 -12.95
N GLY A 57 13.14 7.86 -12.56
CA GLY A 57 13.40 7.53 -11.15
C GLY A 57 14.48 8.40 -10.50
N MET A 58 15.56 8.73 -11.22
CA MET A 58 16.56 9.66 -10.71
C MET A 58 15.98 11.08 -10.52
N ARG A 59 15.13 11.55 -11.45
CA ARG A 59 14.45 12.86 -11.30
C ARG A 59 13.49 12.85 -10.11
N GLN A 60 12.75 11.76 -9.94
CA GLN A 60 11.84 11.59 -8.79
C GLN A 60 12.60 11.62 -7.46
N ARG A 61 13.71 10.87 -7.37
CA ARG A 61 14.58 10.91 -6.18
C ARG A 61 15.17 12.29 -5.92
N LEU A 62 15.52 13.03 -6.96
CA LEU A 62 15.99 14.42 -6.79
C LEU A 62 14.87 15.34 -6.28
N GLY A 63 13.64 15.18 -6.75
CA GLY A 63 12.47 15.90 -6.22
C GLY A 63 12.26 15.63 -4.72
N ILE A 64 12.32 14.35 -4.31
CA ILE A 64 12.27 13.97 -2.90
C ILE A 64 13.44 14.61 -2.12
N ALA A 65 14.68 14.55 -2.65
CA ALA A 65 15.83 15.19 -2.03
C ALA A 65 15.63 16.68 -1.78
N MET A 66 15.05 17.40 -2.75
CA MET A 66 14.73 18.82 -2.59
C MET A 66 13.73 19.04 -1.44
N ALA A 67 12.72 18.18 -1.29
CA ALA A 67 11.77 18.26 -0.18
C ALA A 67 12.43 18.01 1.18
N LEU A 68 13.43 17.13 1.22
CA LEU A 68 14.14 16.73 2.43
C LEU A 68 15.18 17.74 2.94
N LEU A 69 15.50 18.81 2.19
CA LEU A 69 16.55 19.78 2.56
C LEU A 69 16.38 20.38 3.96
N ASN A 70 15.15 20.60 4.41
CA ASN A 70 14.83 21.14 5.74
C ASN A 70 14.65 20.07 6.81
N THR A 71 14.95 18.79 6.51
CA THR A 71 14.67 17.66 7.40
C THR A 71 13.25 17.71 7.99
N PRO A 72 12.20 17.68 7.15
CA PRO A 72 10.83 17.80 7.59
C PRO A 72 10.42 16.58 8.43
N GLU A 73 9.55 16.80 9.42
CA GLU A 73 8.91 15.70 10.16
C GLU A 73 7.74 15.08 9.37
N PHE A 74 7.16 15.86 8.45
CA PHE A 74 6.02 15.46 7.62
C PHE A 74 6.30 15.75 6.14
N LEU A 75 6.11 14.73 5.29
CA LEU A 75 6.36 14.79 3.85
C LEU A 75 5.09 14.41 3.09
N ILE A 76 4.69 15.23 2.11
CA ILE A 76 3.56 14.94 1.22
C ILE A 76 4.10 14.66 -0.16
N LEU A 77 3.76 13.51 -0.73
CA LEU A 77 4.17 13.07 -2.05
C LEU A 77 2.93 12.73 -2.89
N ASP A 78 2.78 13.45 -3.99
CA ASP A 78 1.70 13.20 -4.94
C ASP A 78 2.22 12.34 -6.10
N GLU A 79 1.66 11.14 -6.25
CA GLU A 79 1.98 10.16 -7.30
C GLU A 79 3.50 9.89 -7.46
N PRO A 80 4.27 9.59 -6.40
CA PRO A 80 5.73 9.53 -6.46
C PRO A 80 6.28 8.39 -7.32
N VAL A 81 5.46 7.41 -7.68
CA VAL A 81 5.86 6.24 -8.49
C VAL A 81 5.30 6.28 -9.91
N ASN A 82 4.52 7.29 -10.25
CA ASN A 82 3.84 7.36 -11.54
C ASN A 82 4.84 7.39 -12.72
N GLY A 83 4.62 6.49 -13.69
CA GLY A 83 5.44 6.36 -14.90
C GLY A 83 6.81 5.72 -14.71
N LEU A 84 7.12 5.24 -13.51
CA LEU A 84 8.35 4.46 -13.27
C LEU A 84 8.21 3.02 -13.79
N ASP A 85 9.34 2.44 -14.15
CA ASP A 85 9.44 1.01 -14.38
C ASP A 85 9.36 0.21 -13.04
N PRO A 86 9.09 -1.09 -13.05
CA PRO A 86 8.94 -1.88 -11.82
C PRO A 86 10.15 -1.78 -10.88
N ALA A 87 11.36 -1.68 -11.41
CA ALA A 87 12.56 -1.53 -10.59
C ALA A 87 12.59 -0.17 -9.88
N GLY A 88 12.25 0.91 -10.60
CA GLY A 88 12.16 2.25 -10.05
C GLY A 88 11.08 2.39 -8.97
N ILE A 89 9.94 1.69 -9.13
CA ILE A 89 8.88 1.64 -8.11
C ILE A 89 9.42 1.03 -6.82
N VAL A 90 10.10 -0.13 -6.91
CA VAL A 90 10.69 -0.79 -5.74
C VAL A 90 11.73 0.10 -5.05
N GLU A 91 12.55 0.82 -5.83
CA GLU A 91 13.55 1.74 -5.28
C GLU A 91 12.91 2.90 -4.51
N ILE A 92 11.86 3.54 -5.05
CA ILE A 92 11.13 4.61 -4.35
C ILE A 92 10.43 4.06 -3.10
N ARG A 93 9.78 2.91 -3.19
CA ARG A 93 9.14 2.25 -2.04
C ARG A 93 10.13 2.02 -0.89
N ASN A 94 11.30 1.47 -1.19
CA ASN A 94 12.33 1.23 -0.20
C ASN A 94 12.86 2.54 0.41
N LEU A 95 13.03 3.58 -0.41
CA LEU A 95 13.39 4.91 0.07
C LEU A 95 12.36 5.45 1.06
N LEU A 96 11.05 5.41 0.73
CA LEU A 96 9.99 5.88 1.63
C LEU A 96 9.96 5.11 2.94
N LYS A 97 10.10 3.78 2.89
CA LYS A 97 10.21 2.95 4.10
C LYS A 97 11.42 3.31 4.96
N THR A 98 12.56 3.58 4.35
CA THR A 98 13.77 4.02 5.06
C THR A 98 13.56 5.38 5.72
N LEU A 99 13.00 6.36 4.99
CA LEU A 99 12.69 7.68 5.53
C LEU A 99 11.73 7.62 6.73
N ASN A 100 10.72 6.76 6.67
CA ASN A 100 9.81 6.56 7.79
C ASN A 100 10.48 5.85 8.97
N ARG A 101 11.12 4.70 8.75
CA ARG A 101 11.63 3.83 9.83
C ARG A 101 12.89 4.34 10.49
N GLU A 102 13.84 4.84 9.69
CA GLU A 102 15.16 5.24 10.18
C GLU A 102 15.21 6.72 10.56
N TYR A 103 14.44 7.56 9.86
CA TYR A 103 14.44 9.00 10.10
C TYR A 103 13.18 9.50 10.83
N GLY A 104 12.22 8.61 11.13
CA GLY A 104 11.01 8.94 11.87
C GLY A 104 10.05 9.88 11.15
N MET A 105 10.14 9.98 9.82
CA MET A 105 9.30 10.88 9.03
C MET A 105 7.90 10.32 8.88
N THR A 106 6.88 11.15 9.08
CA THR A 106 5.52 10.84 8.66
C THR A 106 5.37 11.19 7.18
N ILE A 107 4.89 10.23 6.38
CA ILE A 107 4.81 10.41 4.92
C ILE A 107 3.38 10.18 4.47
N LEU A 108 2.77 11.20 3.85
CA LEU A 108 1.49 11.09 3.16
C LEU A 108 1.76 10.90 1.66
N VAL A 109 1.27 9.79 1.11
CA VAL A 109 1.47 9.44 -0.31
C VAL A 109 0.11 9.30 -0.98
N SER A 110 -0.08 9.97 -2.12
CA SER A 110 -1.18 9.65 -3.04
C SER A 110 -0.71 8.67 -4.11
N SER A 111 -1.56 7.75 -4.51
CA SER A 111 -1.38 6.91 -5.70
C SER A 111 -2.71 6.39 -6.21
N HIS A 112 -2.80 6.14 -7.51
CA HIS A 112 -3.90 5.42 -8.14
C HIS A 112 -3.58 3.92 -8.32
N ILE A 113 -2.38 3.47 -7.92
CA ILE A 113 -1.94 2.07 -7.96
C ILE A 113 -2.09 1.49 -6.55
N LEU A 114 -3.23 0.86 -6.29
CA LEU A 114 -3.59 0.32 -4.98
C LEU A 114 -2.57 -0.67 -4.42
N GLU A 115 -2.06 -1.55 -5.27
CA GLU A 115 -1.05 -2.56 -4.92
C GLU A 115 0.20 -1.91 -4.31
N GLU A 116 0.65 -0.77 -4.87
CA GLU A 116 1.83 -0.05 -4.41
C GLU A 116 1.61 0.62 -3.06
N LEU A 117 0.42 1.20 -2.85
CA LEU A 117 0.04 1.75 -1.55
C LEU A 117 0.02 0.65 -0.49
N TYR A 118 -0.61 -0.48 -0.81
CA TYR A 118 -0.71 -1.61 0.11
C TYR A 118 0.65 -2.17 0.55
N GLN A 119 1.62 -2.21 -0.37
CA GLN A 119 2.97 -2.66 -0.04
C GLN A 119 3.80 -1.62 0.72
N THR A 120 3.33 -0.38 0.83
CA THR A 120 4.13 0.76 1.34
C THR A 120 3.54 1.38 2.61
N ALA A 121 2.23 1.61 2.62
CA ALA A 121 1.54 2.35 3.68
C ALA A 121 1.24 1.46 4.90
N THR A 122 1.09 2.11 6.05
CA THR A 122 0.65 1.51 7.32
C THR A 122 -0.78 1.91 7.66
N GLU A 123 -1.24 3.03 7.09
CA GLU A 123 -2.57 3.58 7.27
C GLU A 123 -3.09 4.03 5.90
N PHE A 124 -4.38 3.88 5.66
CA PHE A 124 -5.04 4.25 4.42
C PHE A 124 -6.17 5.23 4.69
N ILE A 125 -6.27 6.25 3.86
CA ILE A 125 -7.35 7.21 3.87
C ILE A 125 -8.02 7.17 2.50
N LEU A 126 -9.28 6.76 2.46
CA LEU A 126 -10.09 6.73 1.25
C LEU A 126 -10.81 8.07 1.08
N LEU A 127 -10.56 8.73 -0.04
CA LEU A 127 -11.15 10.02 -0.39
C LEU A 127 -12.10 9.87 -1.58
N ASP A 128 -13.30 10.42 -1.48
CA ASP A 128 -14.24 10.54 -2.60
C ASP A 128 -14.90 11.93 -2.59
N HIS A 129 -14.88 12.60 -3.73
CA HIS A 129 -15.44 13.95 -3.90
C HIS A 129 -15.04 14.94 -2.80
N GLY A 130 -13.78 14.87 -2.32
CA GLY A 130 -13.25 15.76 -1.28
C GLY A 130 -13.64 15.41 0.14
N ASN A 131 -14.33 14.29 0.37
CA ASN A 131 -14.68 13.78 1.69
C ASN A 131 -13.86 12.55 2.03
N ILE A 132 -13.50 12.42 3.31
CA ILE A 132 -12.95 11.18 3.85
C ILE A 132 -14.10 10.18 3.99
N ILE A 133 -14.02 9.08 3.24
CA ILE A 133 -14.99 7.98 3.30
C ILE A 133 -14.62 7.01 4.42
N GLU A 134 -13.33 6.73 4.55
CA GLU A 134 -12.83 5.76 5.52
C GLU A 134 -11.36 6.02 5.83
N GLU A 135 -11.01 5.75 7.08
CA GLU A 135 -9.62 5.62 7.55
C GLU A 135 -9.45 4.20 8.07
N ILE A 136 -8.42 3.49 7.63
CA ILE A 136 -8.22 2.07 7.95
C ILE A 136 -6.73 1.74 8.00
N SER A 137 -6.32 0.96 9.02
CA SER A 137 -4.96 0.44 9.11
C SER A 137 -4.71 -0.71 8.11
N ASP A 138 -3.44 -0.97 7.79
CA ASP A 138 -3.03 -2.11 6.96
C ASP A 138 -3.49 -3.45 7.57
N HIS A 139 -3.42 -3.58 8.88
CA HIS A 139 -3.89 -4.76 9.60
C HIS A 139 -5.39 -4.99 9.42
N GLU A 140 -6.22 -3.96 9.63
CA GLU A 140 -7.68 -4.06 9.46
C GLU A 140 -8.06 -4.31 8.01
N LEU A 141 -7.38 -3.64 7.05
CA LEU A 141 -7.60 -3.84 5.63
C LEU A 141 -7.27 -5.29 5.22
N ASN A 142 -6.15 -5.83 5.71
CA ASN A 142 -5.78 -7.23 5.52
C ASN A 142 -6.83 -8.19 6.04
N GLU A 143 -7.32 -7.99 7.27
CA GLU A 143 -8.35 -8.86 7.87
C GLU A 143 -9.67 -8.81 7.08
N ARG A 144 -10.01 -7.67 6.47
CA ARG A 144 -11.23 -7.53 5.65
C ARG A 144 -11.09 -8.14 4.27
N CYS A 145 -9.91 -8.00 3.64
CA CYS A 145 -9.64 -8.50 2.29
C CYS A 145 -9.17 -9.96 2.27
N LYS A 146 -8.81 -10.55 3.43
CA LYS A 146 -8.30 -11.91 3.49
C LYS A 146 -9.33 -12.93 2.98
N ARG A 147 -8.98 -13.60 1.88
CA ARG A 147 -9.84 -14.66 1.33
C ARG A 147 -10.05 -15.78 2.33
N HIS A 148 -11.29 -16.22 2.45
CA HIS A 148 -11.69 -17.29 3.35
C HIS A 148 -12.94 -17.99 2.82
N ILE A 149 -13.17 -19.23 3.25
CA ILE A 149 -14.45 -19.88 3.09
C ILE A 149 -15.34 -19.44 4.26
N ALA A 150 -16.43 -18.76 3.96
CA ALA A 150 -17.45 -18.44 4.96
C ALA A 150 -18.37 -19.65 5.14
N ILE A 151 -18.40 -20.21 6.35
CA ILE A 151 -19.27 -21.32 6.74
C ILE A 151 -20.32 -20.78 7.70
N GLN A 152 -21.56 -20.76 7.27
CA GLN A 152 -22.71 -20.42 8.09
C GLN A 152 -23.42 -21.70 8.51
N THR A 153 -23.58 -21.90 9.80
CA THR A 153 -24.19 -23.13 10.37
C THR A 153 -24.97 -22.81 11.62
N THR A 154 -25.97 -23.66 11.91
CA THR A 154 -26.72 -23.63 13.18
C THR A 154 -26.00 -24.34 14.30
N ASP A 155 -25.00 -25.19 13.99
CA ASP A 155 -24.23 -25.97 14.98
C ASP A 155 -22.73 -25.67 14.81
N MET A 156 -22.33 -24.55 15.37
CA MET A 156 -20.97 -24.08 15.28
C MET A 156 -19.96 -25.02 15.99
N GLN A 157 -20.34 -25.56 17.14
CA GLN A 157 -19.44 -26.44 17.90
C GLN A 157 -19.10 -27.69 17.10
N LYS A 158 -20.13 -28.32 16.52
CA LYS A 158 -19.96 -29.50 15.68
C LYS A 158 -19.15 -29.18 14.41
N ALA A 159 -19.40 -28.03 13.77
CA ALA A 159 -18.63 -27.62 12.60
C ALA A 159 -17.16 -27.48 12.95
N VAL A 160 -16.81 -26.84 14.06
CA VAL A 160 -15.42 -26.68 14.53
C VAL A 160 -14.77 -28.05 14.76
N MET A 161 -15.42 -28.96 15.45
CA MET A 161 -14.87 -30.32 15.66
C MET A 161 -14.59 -31.03 14.34
N VAL A 162 -15.47 -30.88 13.35
CA VAL A 162 -15.27 -31.46 12.01
C VAL A 162 -14.08 -30.85 11.28
N LEU A 163 -13.90 -29.52 11.39
CA LEU A 163 -12.72 -28.84 10.79
C LEU A 163 -11.42 -29.36 11.42
N GLU A 164 -11.39 -29.52 12.75
CA GLU A 164 -10.19 -29.96 13.46
C GLU A 164 -9.92 -31.47 13.24
N GLU A 165 -10.94 -32.32 13.34
CA GLU A 165 -10.78 -33.78 13.33
C GLU A 165 -10.73 -34.36 11.90
N ASN A 166 -11.52 -33.85 10.97
CA ASN A 166 -11.64 -34.40 9.62
C ASN A 166 -10.82 -33.67 8.59
N LEU A 167 -10.74 -32.34 8.67
CA LEU A 167 -9.90 -31.52 7.79
C LEU A 167 -8.50 -31.22 8.37
N HIS A 168 -8.27 -31.58 9.63
CA HIS A 168 -6.99 -31.40 10.32
C HIS A 168 -6.45 -29.98 10.24
N THR A 169 -7.33 -28.98 10.36
CA THR A 169 -6.97 -27.56 10.33
C THR A 169 -7.47 -26.82 11.56
N ASP A 170 -6.63 -25.95 12.09
CA ASP A 170 -6.94 -24.95 13.13
C ASP A 170 -6.91 -23.52 12.57
N HIS A 171 -6.69 -23.39 11.24
CA HIS A 171 -6.58 -22.11 10.57
C HIS A 171 -7.95 -21.52 10.20
N PHE A 172 -8.76 -21.29 11.22
CA PHE A 172 -10.08 -20.67 11.10
C PHE A 172 -10.33 -19.65 12.22
N LYS A 173 -11.34 -18.80 12.04
CA LYS A 173 -11.73 -17.77 13.01
C LYS A 173 -13.26 -17.79 13.19
N LEU A 174 -13.68 -17.77 14.44
CA LEU A 174 -15.11 -17.66 14.78
C LEU A 174 -15.49 -16.18 14.82
N MET A 175 -16.51 -15.80 14.07
CA MET A 175 -16.99 -14.44 14.01
C MET A 175 -18.18 -14.21 14.95
N PRO A 176 -18.37 -12.96 15.46
CA PRO A 176 -19.49 -12.64 16.36
C PRO A 176 -20.88 -12.86 15.74
N ASP A 177 -20.99 -12.82 14.42
CA ASP A 177 -22.24 -13.07 13.66
C ASP A 177 -22.59 -14.55 13.50
N GLY A 178 -21.76 -15.45 14.05
CA GLY A 178 -21.96 -16.90 13.94
C GLY A 178 -21.37 -17.52 12.67
N THR A 179 -20.58 -16.79 11.91
CA THR A 179 -19.87 -17.32 10.73
C THR A 179 -18.50 -17.87 11.14
N ILE A 180 -18.10 -19.01 10.59
CA ILE A 180 -16.73 -19.53 10.66
C ILE A 180 -16.01 -19.10 9.40
N ARG A 181 -14.87 -18.41 9.53
CA ARG A 181 -13.97 -18.07 8.43
C ARG A 181 -12.84 -19.08 8.37
N LEU A 182 -12.87 -19.98 7.39
CA LEU A 182 -11.81 -20.97 7.15
C LEU A 182 -10.84 -20.41 6.10
N TYR A 183 -9.55 -20.42 6.42
CA TYR A 183 -8.50 -19.83 5.56
C TYR A 183 -7.75 -20.87 4.75
N ASP A 184 -8.00 -22.13 4.99
CA ASP A 184 -7.48 -23.25 4.19
C ASP A 184 -8.54 -23.74 3.19
N TYR A 185 -8.13 -24.59 2.26
CA TYR A 185 -9.02 -25.24 1.26
C TYR A 185 -9.76 -24.26 0.34
N LEU A 186 -9.21 -23.05 0.11
CA LEU A 186 -9.88 -22.00 -0.66
C LEU A 186 -10.22 -22.40 -2.11
N ASP A 187 -9.47 -23.34 -2.67
CA ASP A 187 -9.65 -23.83 -4.03
C ASP A 187 -10.41 -25.17 -4.07
N ASP A 188 -10.80 -25.71 -2.91
CA ASP A 188 -11.51 -27.00 -2.79
C ASP A 188 -12.74 -26.89 -1.90
N LEU A 189 -13.67 -26.02 -2.29
CA LEU A 189 -14.93 -25.78 -1.58
C LEU A 189 -15.80 -27.04 -1.51
N GLU A 190 -15.73 -27.89 -2.56
CA GLU A 190 -16.49 -29.13 -2.66
C GLU A 190 -16.06 -30.15 -1.59
N MET A 191 -14.76 -30.26 -1.33
CA MET A 191 -14.23 -31.11 -0.26
C MET A 191 -14.75 -30.65 1.10
N VAL A 192 -14.69 -29.34 1.39
CA VAL A 192 -15.19 -28.79 2.66
C VAL A 192 -16.70 -29.08 2.80
N ALA A 193 -17.49 -28.89 1.75
CA ALA A 193 -18.90 -29.18 1.73
C ALA A 193 -19.20 -30.66 2.01
N SER A 194 -18.46 -31.58 1.37
CA SER A 194 -18.61 -33.02 1.53
C SER A 194 -18.34 -33.46 2.97
N VAL A 195 -17.22 -33.02 3.53
CA VAL A 195 -16.84 -33.39 4.92
C VAL A 195 -17.84 -32.87 5.93
N LEU A 196 -18.34 -31.63 5.80
CA LEU A 196 -19.37 -31.10 6.68
C LEU A 196 -20.71 -31.87 6.55
N SER A 197 -21.08 -32.24 5.30
CA SER A 197 -22.29 -33.00 5.01
C SER A 197 -22.22 -34.42 5.55
N GLU A 198 -21.12 -35.15 5.38
CA GLU A 198 -20.91 -36.50 5.91
C GLU A 198 -20.98 -36.53 7.43
N ALA A 199 -20.50 -35.49 8.08
CA ALA A 199 -20.61 -35.31 9.51
C ALA A 199 -22.00 -34.81 9.95
N HIS A 200 -22.96 -34.68 9.04
CA HIS A 200 -24.32 -34.18 9.33
C HIS A 200 -24.32 -32.80 10.01
N VAL A 201 -23.43 -31.91 9.61
CA VAL A 201 -23.47 -30.48 9.99
C VAL A 201 -24.45 -29.78 9.07
N LEU A 202 -25.45 -29.12 9.64
CA LEU A 202 -26.40 -28.33 8.86
C LEU A 202 -25.75 -26.99 8.45
N VAL A 203 -25.32 -26.91 7.20
CA VAL A 203 -24.73 -25.71 6.64
C VAL A 203 -25.83 -24.89 5.97
N THR A 204 -25.98 -23.61 6.35
CA THR A 204 -26.95 -22.67 5.78
C THR A 204 -26.34 -21.78 4.70
N GLY A 205 -25.01 -21.67 4.69
CA GLY A 205 -24.24 -20.96 3.67
C GLY A 205 -22.80 -21.45 3.64
N LEU A 206 -22.27 -21.69 2.44
CA LEU A 206 -20.88 -22.06 2.20
C LEU A 206 -20.41 -21.40 0.90
N PHE A 207 -19.50 -20.45 1.01
CA PHE A 207 -18.98 -19.71 -0.14
C PHE A 207 -17.61 -19.11 0.15
N VAL A 208 -16.82 -18.93 -0.90
CA VAL A 208 -15.56 -18.20 -0.79
C VAL A 208 -15.89 -16.72 -0.68
N SER A 209 -15.34 -16.07 0.34
CA SER A 209 -15.50 -14.65 0.62
C SER A 209 -14.12 -14.02 0.83
N GLY A 210 -14.09 -12.71 0.88
CA GLY A 210 -12.88 -11.89 0.95
C GLY A 210 -12.78 -11.07 -0.34
N ASP A 211 -12.76 -9.76 -0.17
CA ASP A 211 -12.67 -8.85 -1.29
C ASP A 211 -11.21 -8.75 -1.75
N THR A 212 -10.99 -8.51 -3.04
CA THR A 212 -9.73 -7.95 -3.47
C THR A 212 -9.62 -6.52 -2.94
N LEU A 213 -8.41 -5.98 -2.85
CA LEU A 213 -8.23 -4.56 -2.49
C LEU A 213 -9.08 -3.64 -3.39
N GLU A 214 -9.10 -3.93 -4.68
CA GLU A 214 -9.87 -3.16 -5.66
C GLU A 214 -11.37 -3.25 -5.39
N ASP A 215 -11.91 -4.46 -5.16
CA ASP A 215 -13.32 -4.67 -4.84
C ASP A 215 -13.71 -3.96 -3.55
N TYR A 216 -12.86 -4.04 -2.53
CA TYR A 216 -13.07 -3.34 -1.27
C TYR A 216 -13.21 -1.83 -1.49
N PHE A 217 -12.26 -1.20 -2.18
CA PHE A 217 -12.30 0.24 -2.45
C PHE A 217 -13.45 0.63 -3.35
N LEU A 218 -13.74 -0.15 -4.41
CA LEU A 218 -14.88 0.10 -5.29
C LEU A 218 -16.22 0.00 -4.56
N SER A 219 -16.36 -0.91 -3.61
CA SER A 219 -17.58 -1.04 -2.78
C SER A 219 -17.84 0.20 -1.94
N LYS A 220 -16.78 0.92 -1.53
CA LYS A 220 -16.87 2.14 -0.72
C LYS A 220 -17.18 3.38 -1.55
N ILE A 221 -16.59 3.50 -2.75
CA ILE A 221 -16.78 4.66 -3.64
C ILE A 221 -18.12 4.56 -4.38
N GLY A 222 -18.57 3.37 -4.70
CA GLY A 222 -19.75 3.12 -5.56
C GLY A 222 -21.12 3.19 -4.89
N GLY A 223 -21.25 3.57 -3.61
CA GLY A 223 -22.54 3.76 -2.95
C GLY A 223 -23.56 2.64 -3.19
N GLY A 224 -23.19 1.37 -2.98
CA GLY A 224 -24.17 0.27 -2.91
C GLY A 224 -24.76 -0.24 -4.22
N LYS A 225 -24.24 0.11 -5.39
CA LYS A 225 -24.63 -0.57 -6.63
C LYS A 225 -23.74 -1.80 -6.86
N ARG A 226 -24.21 -2.95 -6.39
CA ARG A 226 -23.71 -4.25 -6.86
C ARG A 226 -23.79 -4.25 -8.39
N TRP A 227 -22.64 -4.29 -9.05
CA TRP A 227 -22.60 -4.64 -10.47
C TRP A 227 -23.02 -6.10 -10.58
N GLN A 228 -24.27 -6.34 -10.98
CA GLN A 228 -24.68 -7.66 -11.44
C GLN A 228 -24.02 -7.84 -12.81
N ILE A 229 -23.00 -8.68 -12.85
CA ILE A 229 -22.45 -9.20 -14.10
C ILE A 229 -23.51 -10.17 -14.64
N SER A 230 -24.08 -9.80 -15.76
CA SER A 230 -25.00 -10.64 -16.56
C SER A 230 -24.19 -11.70 -17.30
#